data_f6356c2292404606a9069398596204c0
#
_entry.id   f6356c2292404606a9069398596204c0
#
_cell.length_a   1.000
_cell.length_b   1.000
_cell.length_c   1.000
_cell.angle_alpha   90.00
_cell.angle_beta   90.00
_cell.angle_gamma   90.00
#
_symmetry.space_group_name_H-M   'P 1'
#
loop_
_entity.id
_entity.type
_entity.pdbx_description
1 polymer ?
#
loop_
_entity_poly.entity_id
_entity_poly.type
_entity_poly.pdbx_seq_one_letter_code
_entity_poly.pdbx_strand_id
1 'polypeptide(L)'
;MSTCDSTINRDSQAYWNKRAATFTRDATSDYEHWLLDLLALEAGDEVLDMGCATGTLAVPLARAGHRVHGCDFAEAMLAILDERAAAENLPITSRLLAWEDDWEEAGLGQNSVDVAFASRSLMSGNVFSAVHKLDAAAHSRAAVVVPDSLLPSRDPRLLTYLGRSARRARIVRDVTRALASLGRVPIFATTQTFRPMRFSSFDEARSDLRRLAGPEPFTVREQRLFDAYAAQHFMRETATGASGESDDQWILDYKLPVTWVFIGWRTDGSAWA
;
A
#
# COMPACT_ATOMS: atom_id res chain seq x y z
N MET A 1 -33.44 -15.26 3.69
CA MET A 1 -32.40 -15.27 4.75
C MET A 1 -31.07 -15.37 4.04
N SER A 2 -30.48 -14.25 3.72
CA SER A 2 -29.14 -14.19 3.10
C SER A 2 -28.19 -13.73 4.21
N THR A 3 -27.37 -14.63 4.67
CA THR A 3 -26.31 -14.37 5.64
C THR A 3 -25.28 -13.46 4.96
N CYS A 4 -25.28 -12.22 5.38
CA CYS A 4 -24.20 -11.27 5.09
C CYS A 4 -22.90 -11.85 5.67
N ASP A 5 -22.07 -12.42 4.83
CA ASP A 5 -20.77 -12.95 5.18
C ASP A 5 -19.82 -11.76 5.41
N SER A 6 -19.82 -11.35 6.67
CA SER A 6 -19.04 -10.23 7.17
C SER A 6 -17.67 -10.72 7.60
N THR A 7 -16.68 -10.06 7.17
CA THR A 7 -15.24 -10.15 7.47
C THR A 7 -14.43 -10.88 6.40
N ILE A 8 -14.44 -10.34 5.20
CA ILE A 8 -13.33 -10.58 4.28
C ILE A 8 -12.10 -10.00 4.95
N ASN A 9 -11.23 -10.88 5.45
CA ASN A 9 -9.91 -10.45 5.91
C ASN A 9 -9.13 -9.92 4.69
N ARG A 10 -9.07 -8.60 4.55
CA ARG A 10 -8.42 -7.90 3.42
C ARG A 10 -6.90 -8.08 3.39
N ASP A 11 -6.33 -8.68 4.43
CA ASP A 11 -4.91 -8.98 4.52
C ASP A 11 -4.64 -10.46 4.24
N SER A 12 -5.66 -11.21 3.75
CA SER A 12 -5.50 -12.61 3.40
C SER A 12 -5.01 -12.79 1.96
N GLN A 13 -4.23 -13.84 1.73
CA GLN A 13 -3.80 -14.26 0.39
C GLN A 13 -5.00 -14.44 -0.56
N ALA A 14 -6.09 -15.04 -0.10
CA ALA A 14 -7.30 -15.23 -0.89
C ALA A 14 -7.93 -13.90 -1.35
N TYR A 15 -7.94 -12.88 -0.50
CA TYR A 15 -8.41 -11.55 -0.87
C TYR A 15 -7.55 -10.94 -1.98
N TRP A 16 -6.22 -10.98 -1.84
CA TRP A 16 -5.30 -10.39 -2.80
C TRP A 16 -5.26 -11.17 -4.11
N ASN A 17 -5.35 -12.50 -4.08
CA ASN A 17 -5.49 -13.31 -5.28
C ASN A 17 -6.75 -12.95 -6.08
N LYS A 18 -7.89 -12.78 -5.41
CA LYS A 18 -9.13 -12.33 -6.06
C LYS A 18 -9.00 -10.93 -6.64
N ARG A 19 -8.28 -10.04 -5.94
CA ARG A 19 -8.11 -8.66 -6.35
C ARG A 19 -7.13 -8.47 -7.51
N ALA A 20 -6.26 -9.42 -7.78
CA ALA A 20 -5.20 -9.31 -8.79
C ALA A 20 -5.76 -8.94 -10.18
N ALA A 21 -6.89 -9.52 -10.59
CA ALA A 21 -7.53 -9.25 -11.88
C ALA A 21 -7.97 -7.77 -12.06
N THR A 22 -8.28 -7.09 -10.96
CA THR A 22 -8.75 -5.69 -10.95
C THR A 22 -7.74 -4.73 -10.33
N PHE A 23 -6.56 -5.24 -9.98
CA PHE A 23 -5.52 -4.39 -9.41
C PHE A 23 -4.98 -3.45 -10.47
N THR A 24 -5.02 -2.15 -10.20
CA THR A 24 -4.56 -1.13 -11.14
C THR A 24 -3.07 -1.31 -11.39
N ARG A 25 -2.71 -1.53 -12.65
CA ARG A 25 -1.32 -1.76 -13.10
C ARG A 25 -0.57 -0.46 -13.35
N ASP A 26 -1.34 0.60 -13.56
CA ASP A 26 -0.77 1.91 -13.83
C ASP A 26 -0.58 2.63 -12.50
N ALA A 27 0.64 2.66 -12.06
CA ALA A 27 1.01 3.55 -10.99
C ALA A 27 0.78 4.99 -11.46
N THR A 28 0.36 5.82 -10.57
CA THR A 28 0.41 7.25 -10.82
C THR A 28 1.87 7.64 -10.83
N SER A 29 2.34 8.15 -11.94
CA SER A 29 3.72 8.58 -12.16
C SER A 29 4.35 9.33 -10.98
N ASP A 30 3.60 10.19 -10.31
CA ASP A 30 4.11 11.04 -9.22
C ASP A 30 4.57 10.25 -7.98
N TYR A 31 3.82 9.21 -7.57
CA TYR A 31 4.21 8.40 -6.42
C TYR A 31 5.43 7.52 -6.72
N GLU A 32 5.48 6.93 -7.92
CA GLU A 32 6.60 6.10 -8.34
C GLU A 32 7.88 6.92 -8.41
N HIS A 33 7.86 8.04 -9.14
CA HIS A 33 9.00 8.93 -9.26
C HIS A 33 9.49 9.38 -7.88
N TRP A 34 8.58 9.83 -7.01
CA TRP A 34 8.92 10.22 -5.64
C TRP A 34 9.63 9.11 -4.86
N LEU A 35 9.17 7.85 -4.98
CA LEU A 35 9.79 6.75 -4.26
C LEU A 35 11.14 6.36 -4.88
N LEU A 36 11.22 6.28 -6.21
CA LEU A 36 12.45 5.93 -6.90
C LEU A 36 13.56 6.95 -6.62
N ASP A 37 13.24 8.25 -6.61
CA ASP A 37 14.17 9.31 -6.25
C ASP A 37 14.69 9.14 -4.82
N LEU A 38 13.81 8.79 -3.87
CA LEU A 38 14.18 8.58 -2.48
C LEU A 38 14.99 7.31 -2.23
N LEU A 39 14.80 6.25 -3.02
CA LEU A 39 15.60 5.04 -2.91
C LEU A 39 17.07 5.30 -3.30
N ALA A 40 17.34 6.34 -4.07
CA ALA A 40 18.69 6.79 -4.45
C ALA A 40 19.55 5.62 -4.99
N LEU A 41 18.98 4.85 -5.94
CA LEU A 41 19.62 3.66 -6.49
C LEU A 41 20.85 4.03 -7.32
N GLU A 42 21.89 3.22 -7.21
CA GLU A 42 23.07 3.30 -8.05
C GLU A 42 22.93 2.38 -9.26
N ALA A 43 23.58 2.72 -10.35
CA ALA A 43 23.50 1.93 -11.57
C ALA A 43 23.95 0.47 -11.33
N GLY A 44 23.06 -0.47 -11.60
CA GLY A 44 23.32 -1.89 -11.43
C GLY A 44 22.96 -2.46 -10.07
N ASP A 45 22.45 -1.63 -9.12
CA ASP A 45 21.94 -2.15 -7.83
C ASP A 45 20.97 -3.31 -8.05
N GLU A 46 21.13 -4.37 -7.28
CA GLU A 46 20.20 -5.48 -7.16
C GLU A 46 19.18 -5.15 -6.07
N VAL A 47 17.90 -5.24 -6.38
CA VAL A 47 16.83 -4.66 -5.58
C VAL A 47 15.81 -5.70 -5.15
N LEU A 48 15.43 -5.71 -3.88
CA LEU A 48 14.28 -6.45 -3.35
C LEU A 48 13.07 -5.53 -3.20
N ASP A 49 11.98 -5.85 -3.90
CA ASP A 49 10.64 -5.26 -3.72
C ASP A 49 9.75 -6.25 -2.96
N MET A 50 9.59 -6.05 -1.65
CA MET A 50 8.77 -6.92 -0.81
C MET A 50 7.31 -6.46 -0.74
N GLY A 51 6.41 -7.29 -1.24
CA GLY A 51 5.00 -6.97 -1.51
C GLY A 51 4.87 -6.26 -2.85
N CYS A 52 5.53 -6.78 -3.87
CA CYS A 52 5.65 -6.18 -5.21
C CYS A 52 4.34 -6.17 -6.00
N ALA A 53 3.32 -6.92 -5.56
CA ALA A 53 2.05 -7.09 -6.25
C ALA A 53 2.25 -7.44 -7.74
N THR A 54 1.59 -6.73 -8.66
CA THR A 54 1.71 -6.92 -10.11
C THR A 54 2.93 -6.22 -10.72
N GLY A 55 3.90 -5.80 -9.91
CA GLY A 55 5.13 -5.16 -10.36
C GLY A 55 5.02 -3.66 -10.63
N THR A 56 4.21 -2.96 -9.86
CA THR A 56 4.05 -1.49 -9.97
C THR A 56 5.38 -0.75 -9.89
N LEU A 57 6.29 -1.19 -9.01
CA LEU A 57 7.63 -0.64 -8.85
C LEU A 57 8.70 -1.53 -9.47
N ALA A 58 8.56 -2.85 -9.39
CA ALA A 58 9.53 -3.79 -9.92
C ALA A 58 9.74 -3.63 -11.44
N VAL A 59 8.67 -3.40 -12.21
CA VAL A 59 8.78 -3.22 -13.67
C VAL A 59 9.55 -1.94 -14.06
N PRO A 60 9.22 -0.74 -13.56
CA PRO A 60 10.01 0.46 -13.86
C PRO A 60 11.47 0.36 -13.39
N LEU A 61 11.75 -0.28 -12.26
CA LEU A 61 13.12 -0.54 -11.80
C LEU A 61 13.89 -1.42 -12.77
N ALA A 62 13.28 -2.51 -13.22
CA ALA A 62 13.91 -3.41 -14.19
C ALA A 62 14.12 -2.75 -15.57
N ARG A 63 13.19 -1.89 -16.01
CA ARG A 63 13.37 -1.06 -17.22
C ARG A 63 14.52 -0.06 -17.08
N ALA A 64 14.78 0.41 -15.87
CA ALA A 64 15.93 1.27 -15.57
C ALA A 64 17.28 0.51 -15.50
N GLY A 65 17.26 -0.82 -15.64
CA GLY A 65 18.45 -1.67 -15.72
C GLY A 65 18.83 -2.36 -14.41
N HIS A 66 18.01 -2.29 -13.39
CA HIS A 66 18.22 -3.02 -12.13
C HIS A 66 17.77 -4.47 -12.23
N ARG A 67 18.46 -5.38 -11.55
CA ARG A 67 17.93 -6.72 -11.29
C ARG A 67 16.99 -6.66 -10.09
N VAL A 68 15.77 -7.16 -10.25
CA VAL A 68 14.73 -7.02 -9.25
C VAL A 68 14.25 -8.39 -8.74
N HIS A 69 14.29 -8.59 -7.43
CA HIS A 69 13.61 -9.68 -6.74
C HIS A 69 12.24 -9.17 -6.28
N GLY A 70 11.19 -9.54 -7.02
CA GLY A 70 9.82 -9.20 -6.67
C GLY A 70 9.21 -10.28 -5.79
N CYS A 71 8.94 -9.99 -4.53
CA CYS A 71 8.34 -10.93 -3.60
C CYS A 71 6.93 -10.51 -3.21
N ASP A 72 6.00 -11.45 -3.25
CA ASP A 72 4.63 -11.24 -2.77
C ASP A 72 4.07 -12.57 -2.25
N PHE A 73 3.10 -12.50 -1.32
CA PHE A 73 2.44 -13.69 -0.78
C PHE A 73 1.23 -14.13 -1.60
N ALA A 74 0.84 -13.36 -2.63
CA ALA A 74 -0.33 -13.62 -3.49
C ALA A 74 0.12 -14.12 -4.87
N GLU A 75 -0.04 -15.41 -5.13
CA GLU A 75 0.34 -16.06 -6.39
C GLU A 75 -0.24 -15.38 -7.63
N ALA A 76 -1.52 -14.96 -7.58
CA ALA A 76 -2.16 -14.32 -8.72
C ALA A 76 -1.56 -12.93 -9.03
N MET A 77 -0.96 -12.25 -8.05
CA MET A 77 -0.20 -11.02 -8.28
C MET A 77 1.09 -11.31 -9.02
N LEU A 78 1.83 -12.32 -8.57
CA LEU A 78 3.09 -12.73 -9.18
C LEU A 78 2.91 -13.25 -10.61
N ALA A 79 1.85 -14.00 -10.87
CA ALA A 79 1.54 -14.46 -12.24
C ALA A 79 1.43 -13.28 -13.22
N ILE A 80 0.80 -12.18 -12.81
CA ILE A 80 0.71 -10.97 -13.63
C ILE A 80 2.08 -10.27 -13.77
N LEU A 81 2.88 -10.24 -12.70
CA LEU A 81 4.25 -9.73 -12.74
C LEU A 81 5.10 -10.52 -13.74
N ASP A 82 5.02 -11.86 -13.69
CA ASP A 82 5.77 -12.76 -14.57
C ASP A 82 5.39 -12.56 -16.05
N GLU A 83 4.09 -12.43 -16.34
CA GLU A 83 3.62 -12.10 -17.69
C GLU A 83 4.20 -10.79 -18.20
N ARG A 84 4.23 -9.76 -17.36
CA ARG A 84 4.80 -8.43 -17.68
C ARG A 84 6.32 -8.50 -17.90
N ALA A 85 7.02 -9.20 -17.02
CA ALA A 85 8.46 -9.37 -17.11
C ALA A 85 8.85 -10.14 -18.37
N ALA A 86 8.14 -11.22 -18.69
CA ALA A 86 8.37 -12.01 -19.89
C ALA A 86 8.08 -11.22 -21.18
N ALA A 87 7.00 -10.44 -21.22
CA ALA A 87 6.61 -9.65 -22.38
C ALA A 87 7.69 -8.63 -22.81
N GLU A 88 8.47 -8.13 -21.85
CA GLU A 88 9.51 -7.12 -22.09
C GLU A 88 10.93 -7.67 -21.86
N ASN A 89 11.07 -8.96 -21.57
CA ASN A 89 12.34 -9.61 -21.20
C ASN A 89 13.11 -8.86 -20.10
N LEU A 90 12.38 -8.49 -19.04
CA LEU A 90 12.93 -7.74 -17.90
C LEU A 90 13.69 -8.64 -16.91
N PRO A 91 14.77 -8.15 -16.28
CA PRO A 91 15.55 -8.89 -15.28
C PRO A 91 14.83 -8.92 -13.91
N ILE A 92 13.63 -9.50 -13.87
CA ILE A 92 12.83 -9.67 -12.67
C ILE A 92 12.77 -11.15 -12.31
N THR A 93 13.05 -11.47 -11.05
CA THR A 93 12.82 -12.80 -10.46
C THR A 93 11.70 -12.69 -9.44
N SER A 94 10.54 -13.29 -9.73
CA SER A 94 9.43 -13.33 -8.79
C SER A 94 9.57 -14.48 -7.79
N ARG A 95 9.10 -14.28 -6.54
CA ARG A 95 9.06 -15.32 -5.51
C ARG A 95 7.80 -15.22 -4.66
N LEU A 96 7.14 -16.36 -4.48
CA LEU A 96 6.06 -16.46 -3.50
C LEU A 96 6.68 -16.46 -2.10
N LEU A 97 6.53 -15.35 -1.38
CA LEU A 97 7.15 -15.13 -0.07
C LEU A 97 6.31 -14.19 0.77
N ALA A 98 5.97 -14.63 1.98
CA ALA A 98 5.32 -13.80 2.98
C ALA A 98 6.34 -13.18 3.96
N TRP A 99 5.88 -12.20 4.76
CA TRP A 99 6.70 -11.61 5.82
C TRP A 99 7.10 -12.61 6.89
N GLU A 100 6.27 -13.62 7.13
CA GLU A 100 6.42 -14.64 8.16
C GLU A 100 7.35 -15.80 7.74
N ASP A 101 7.57 -15.97 6.44
CA ASP A 101 8.39 -17.06 5.89
C ASP A 101 9.88 -16.93 6.24
N ASP A 102 10.62 -17.99 6.06
CA ASP A 102 12.08 -17.97 6.18
C ASP A 102 12.72 -17.39 4.92
N TRP A 103 13.29 -16.19 5.07
CA TRP A 103 13.91 -15.47 3.96
C TRP A 103 15.29 -16.02 3.59
N GLU A 104 16.00 -16.65 4.56
CA GLU A 104 17.29 -17.29 4.28
C GLU A 104 17.11 -18.53 3.40
N GLU A 105 16.10 -19.36 3.70
CA GLU A 105 15.73 -20.50 2.84
C GLU A 105 15.30 -20.04 1.45
N ALA A 106 14.65 -18.89 1.34
CA ALA A 106 14.29 -18.29 0.07
C ALA A 106 15.47 -17.62 -0.68
N GLY A 107 16.69 -17.65 -0.11
CA GLY A 107 17.87 -17.03 -0.69
C GLY A 107 17.88 -15.49 -0.59
N LEU A 108 17.11 -14.95 0.34
CA LEU A 108 17.04 -13.52 0.67
C LEU A 108 17.56 -13.26 2.09
N GLY A 109 18.62 -13.97 2.48
CA GLY A 109 19.32 -13.81 3.75
C GLY A 109 20.19 -12.56 3.78
N GLN A 110 21.23 -12.61 4.63
CA GLN A 110 22.08 -11.45 4.88
C GLN A 110 22.81 -10.97 3.63
N ASN A 111 22.72 -9.66 3.35
CA ASN A 111 23.37 -8.96 2.24
C ASN A 111 23.09 -9.62 0.86
N SER A 112 21.88 -10.12 0.67
CA SER A 112 21.48 -10.80 -0.56
C SER A 112 21.17 -9.86 -1.72
N VAL A 113 20.91 -8.57 -1.44
CA VAL A 113 20.65 -7.51 -2.42
C VAL A 113 21.32 -6.21 -1.97
N ASP A 114 21.51 -5.28 -2.90
CA ASP A 114 22.08 -3.97 -2.56
C ASP A 114 21.08 -3.11 -1.80
N VAL A 115 19.83 -3.08 -2.27
CA VAL A 115 18.74 -2.29 -1.69
C VAL A 115 17.50 -3.15 -1.48
N ALA A 116 16.91 -3.10 -0.29
CA ALA A 116 15.64 -3.77 0.01
C ALA A 116 14.56 -2.77 0.43
N PHE A 117 13.38 -2.86 -0.16
CA PHE A 117 12.29 -1.99 0.24
C PHE A 117 10.93 -2.69 0.29
N ALA A 118 9.99 -2.06 1.00
CA ALA A 118 8.59 -2.46 1.04
C ALA A 118 7.71 -1.22 0.91
N SER A 119 6.96 -1.13 -0.18
CA SER A 119 6.10 0.01 -0.48
C SER A 119 4.63 -0.33 -0.28
N ARG A 120 4.02 0.24 0.77
CA ARG A 120 2.59 0.06 1.11
C ARG A 120 2.20 -1.40 1.38
N SER A 121 3.16 -2.24 1.68
CA SER A 121 3.04 -3.68 1.84
C SER A 121 3.48 -4.21 3.21
N LEU A 122 3.93 -3.34 4.13
CA LEU A 122 4.34 -3.75 5.48
C LEU A 122 3.10 -4.07 6.33
N MET A 123 2.52 -5.26 6.09
CA MET A 123 1.30 -5.77 6.74
C MET A 123 1.59 -6.92 7.69
N SER A 124 2.84 -7.06 8.15
CA SER A 124 3.22 -8.09 9.11
C SER A 124 2.63 -7.87 10.50
N GLY A 125 2.22 -8.94 11.14
CA GLY A 125 1.86 -8.94 12.55
C GLY A 125 3.03 -8.59 13.49
N ASN A 126 4.27 -8.70 13.00
CA ASN A 126 5.50 -8.38 13.71
C ASN A 126 6.37 -7.41 12.91
N VAL A 127 6.12 -6.11 13.10
CA VAL A 127 6.85 -5.02 12.43
C VAL A 127 8.36 -5.07 12.72
N PHE A 128 8.76 -5.44 13.94
CA PHE A 128 10.17 -5.56 14.30
C PHE A 128 10.87 -6.63 13.45
N SER A 129 10.29 -7.82 13.36
CA SER A 129 10.83 -8.90 12.53
C SER A 129 10.92 -8.48 11.06
N ALA A 130 9.90 -7.82 10.53
CA ALA A 130 9.88 -7.38 9.15
C ALA A 130 10.98 -6.34 8.84
N VAL A 131 11.19 -5.36 9.72
CA VAL A 131 12.27 -4.37 9.60
C VAL A 131 13.64 -5.03 9.69
N HIS A 132 13.82 -5.98 10.61
CA HIS A 132 15.07 -6.73 10.76
C HIS A 132 15.39 -7.57 9.51
N LYS A 133 14.37 -8.18 8.88
CA LYS A 133 14.56 -8.94 7.64
C LYS A 133 14.99 -8.04 6.48
N LEU A 134 14.37 -6.87 6.32
CA LEU A 134 14.79 -5.89 5.31
C LEU A 134 16.21 -5.39 5.56
N ASP A 135 16.55 -5.07 6.83
CA ASP A 135 17.89 -4.62 7.20
C ASP A 135 18.95 -5.72 6.92
N ALA A 136 18.63 -6.97 7.23
CA ALA A 136 19.53 -8.09 6.99
C ALA A 136 19.72 -8.37 5.50
N ALA A 137 18.65 -8.35 4.72
CA ALA A 137 18.70 -8.63 3.28
C ALA A 137 19.47 -7.57 2.49
N ALA A 138 19.43 -6.30 2.91
CA ALA A 138 20.07 -5.20 2.22
C ALA A 138 21.55 -5.07 2.59
N HIS A 139 22.40 -4.95 1.59
CA HIS A 139 23.83 -4.65 1.77
C HIS A 139 24.06 -3.17 2.13
N SER A 140 23.36 -2.26 1.50
CA SER A 140 23.63 -0.81 1.63
C SER A 140 22.47 -0.02 2.24
N ARG A 141 21.27 -0.19 1.73
CA ARG A 141 20.11 0.64 2.07
C ARG A 141 18.84 -0.18 2.16
N ALA A 142 17.99 0.20 3.11
CA ALA A 142 16.65 -0.35 3.16
C ALA A 142 15.61 0.74 3.43
N ALA A 143 14.36 0.52 2.98
CA ALA A 143 13.30 1.49 3.15
C ALA A 143 11.92 0.83 3.30
N VAL A 144 11.03 1.52 3.98
CA VAL A 144 9.61 1.19 3.96
C VAL A 144 8.77 2.42 3.66
N VAL A 145 7.65 2.23 2.97
CA VAL A 145 6.62 3.27 2.83
C VAL A 145 5.35 2.80 3.53
N VAL A 146 4.96 3.54 4.55
CA VAL A 146 3.83 3.20 5.43
C VAL A 146 2.87 4.38 5.55
N PRO A 147 1.58 4.15 5.89
CA PRO A 147 0.65 5.26 6.09
C PRO A 147 0.97 6.03 7.38
N ASP A 148 0.85 7.37 7.36
CA ASP A 148 1.00 8.24 8.53
C ASP A 148 -0.10 8.04 9.58
N SER A 149 -1.27 7.59 9.14
CA SER A 149 -2.44 7.42 9.99
C SER A 149 -3.12 6.09 9.73
N LEU A 150 -4.22 5.80 10.43
CA LEU A 150 -5.07 4.63 10.15
C LEU A 150 -5.70 4.65 8.74
N LEU A 151 -5.49 5.71 7.97
CA LEU A 151 -5.80 5.76 6.55
C LEU A 151 -4.84 4.84 5.78
N PRO A 152 -5.30 4.17 4.75
CA PRO A 152 -6.46 4.49 3.91
C PRO A 152 -7.81 3.96 4.40
N SER A 153 -7.92 3.41 5.59
CA SER A 153 -9.13 2.75 6.07
C SER A 153 -10.07 3.65 6.88
N ARG A 154 -9.78 4.94 7.03
CA ARG A 154 -10.58 5.93 7.77
C ARG A 154 -10.66 7.24 7.02
N ASP A 155 -11.78 7.96 7.20
CA ASP A 155 -11.96 9.31 6.72
C ASP A 155 -11.89 10.30 7.87
N PRO A 156 -10.85 11.17 7.97
CA PRO A 156 -10.72 12.11 9.08
C PRO A 156 -11.82 13.16 9.13
N ARG A 157 -12.36 13.57 7.95
CA ARG A 157 -13.45 14.57 7.88
C ARG A 157 -14.72 13.99 8.45
N LEU A 158 -15.09 12.78 8.02
CA LEU A 158 -16.22 12.05 8.56
C LEU A 158 -16.08 11.81 10.06
N LEU A 159 -14.91 11.36 10.52
CA LEU A 159 -14.67 11.12 11.94
C LEU A 159 -14.83 12.39 12.75
N THR A 160 -14.27 13.51 12.30
CA THR A 160 -14.44 14.81 12.96
C THR A 160 -15.90 15.23 13.02
N TYR A 161 -16.63 15.08 11.91
CA TYR A 161 -18.06 15.41 11.85
C TYR A 161 -18.91 14.56 12.80
N LEU A 162 -18.56 13.29 12.96
CA LEU A 162 -19.21 12.38 13.92
C LEU A 162 -18.79 12.64 15.38
N GLY A 163 -17.82 13.51 15.64
CA GLY A 163 -17.23 13.72 16.96
C GLY A 163 -16.30 12.59 17.41
N ARG A 164 -15.83 11.78 16.47
CA ARG A 164 -14.86 10.69 16.69
C ARG A 164 -13.44 11.18 16.46
N SER A 165 -12.49 10.67 17.23
CA SER A 165 -11.09 10.93 16.99
C SER A 165 -10.47 9.83 16.13
N ALA A 166 -9.70 10.22 15.11
CA ALA A 166 -8.85 9.29 14.39
C ALA A 166 -7.67 8.87 15.29
N ARG A 167 -7.50 7.59 15.55
CA ARG A 167 -6.28 7.10 16.17
C ARG A 167 -5.14 7.17 15.12
N ARG A 168 -3.99 7.69 15.51
CA ARG A 168 -2.79 7.65 14.65
C ARG A 168 -2.34 6.21 14.47
N ALA A 169 -1.88 5.86 13.28
CA ALA A 169 -1.24 4.60 13.03
C ALA A 169 0.00 4.46 13.93
N ARG A 170 0.20 3.27 14.46
CA ARG A 170 1.39 2.99 15.27
C ARG A 170 2.59 2.59 14.41
N ILE A 171 2.34 2.30 13.13
CA ILE A 171 3.33 1.68 12.24
C ILE A 171 4.61 2.52 12.13
N VAL A 172 4.53 3.84 11.92
CA VAL A 172 5.71 4.73 11.86
C VAL A 172 6.52 4.63 13.15
N ARG A 173 5.86 4.69 14.30
CA ARG A 173 6.50 4.54 15.61
C ARG A 173 7.15 3.17 15.78
N ASP A 174 6.46 2.10 15.38
CA ASP A 174 6.93 0.74 15.59
C ASP A 174 8.13 0.44 14.65
N VAL A 175 8.13 0.94 13.42
CA VAL A 175 9.31 0.93 12.51
C VAL A 175 10.47 1.71 13.13
N THR A 176 10.23 2.94 13.61
CA THR A 176 11.29 3.76 14.23
C THR A 176 11.91 3.06 15.44
N ARG A 177 11.10 2.37 16.25
CA ARG A 177 11.61 1.61 17.39
C ARG A 177 12.42 0.40 16.97
N ALA A 178 12.02 -0.31 15.93
CA ALA A 178 12.79 -1.40 15.38
C ALA A 178 14.16 -0.92 14.86
N LEU A 179 14.20 0.19 14.13
CA LEU A 179 15.44 0.79 13.65
C LEU A 179 16.35 1.24 14.80
N ALA A 180 15.79 1.84 15.84
CA ALA A 180 16.54 2.22 17.03
C ALA A 180 17.18 1.01 17.73
N SER A 181 16.50 -0.15 17.76
CA SER A 181 17.07 -1.38 18.31
C SER A 181 18.24 -1.95 17.49
N LEU A 182 18.29 -1.63 16.19
CA LEU A 182 19.39 -1.97 15.28
C LEU A 182 20.50 -0.89 15.25
N GLY A 183 20.34 0.21 15.96
CA GLY A 183 21.28 1.34 15.90
C GLY A 183 21.23 2.09 14.57
N ARG A 184 20.13 2.01 13.81
CA ARG A 184 19.97 2.68 12.52
C ARG A 184 19.43 4.09 12.68
N VAL A 185 19.89 4.99 11.81
CA VAL A 185 19.46 6.41 11.77
C VAL A 185 18.52 6.57 10.58
N PRO A 186 17.20 6.68 10.79
CA PRO A 186 16.25 6.83 9.70
C PRO A 186 16.17 8.26 9.18
N ILE A 187 15.90 8.39 7.86
CA ILE A 187 15.36 9.60 7.27
C ILE A 187 13.85 9.43 7.02
N PHE A 188 13.17 10.57 6.93
CA PHE A 188 11.73 10.60 6.67
C PHE A 188 11.42 11.55 5.51
N ALA A 189 10.54 11.11 4.62
CA ALA A 189 9.92 11.96 3.62
C ALA A 189 8.43 11.62 3.54
N THR A 190 7.61 12.56 3.09
CA THR A 190 6.17 12.34 3.00
C THR A 190 5.64 12.73 1.63
N THR A 191 4.64 11.99 1.16
CA THR A 191 3.84 12.37 -0.01
C THR A 191 2.37 12.08 0.26
N GLN A 192 1.49 12.63 -0.58
CA GLN A 192 0.07 12.37 -0.51
C GLN A 192 -0.43 11.79 -1.83
N THR A 193 -1.22 10.75 -1.71
CA THR A 193 -2.05 10.26 -2.82
C THR A 193 -3.51 10.54 -2.51
N PHE A 194 -4.32 10.65 -3.56
CA PHE A 194 -5.74 10.94 -3.41
C PHE A 194 -6.55 9.79 -3.99
N ARG A 195 -7.43 9.24 -3.17
CA ARG A 195 -8.33 8.18 -3.60
C ARG A 195 -9.64 8.78 -4.08
N PRO A 196 -9.98 8.65 -5.38
CA PRO A 196 -11.32 8.98 -5.85
C PRO A 196 -12.30 7.94 -5.30
N MET A 197 -13.49 8.40 -4.90
CA MET A 197 -14.59 7.55 -4.43
C MET A 197 -15.71 7.61 -5.49
N ARG A 198 -15.83 6.52 -6.28
CA ARG A 198 -16.83 6.39 -7.34
C ARG A 198 -17.61 5.08 -7.16
N PHE A 199 -18.91 5.13 -7.28
CA PHE A 199 -19.80 4.00 -6.97
C PHE A 199 -20.96 3.95 -7.97
N SER A 200 -21.44 2.74 -8.23
CA SER A 200 -22.58 2.50 -9.10
C SER A 200 -23.93 2.89 -8.48
N SER A 201 -24.01 2.96 -7.14
CA SER A 201 -25.22 3.32 -6.42
C SER A 201 -24.93 4.10 -5.15
N PHE A 202 -25.93 4.84 -4.66
CA PHE A 202 -25.85 5.56 -3.39
C PHE A 202 -25.70 4.61 -2.19
N ASP A 203 -26.33 3.44 -2.24
CA ASP A 203 -26.23 2.46 -1.16
C ASP A 203 -24.83 1.87 -1.07
N GLU A 204 -24.18 1.60 -2.19
CA GLU A 204 -22.79 1.18 -2.25
C GLU A 204 -21.86 2.27 -1.70
N ALA A 205 -22.04 3.52 -2.17
CA ALA A 205 -21.30 4.68 -1.71
C ALA A 205 -21.43 4.88 -0.19
N ARG A 206 -22.65 4.80 0.32
CA ARG A 206 -22.96 4.92 1.74
C ARG A 206 -22.34 3.78 2.57
N SER A 207 -22.39 2.57 2.05
CA SER A 207 -21.77 1.40 2.71
C SER A 207 -20.24 1.53 2.80
N ASP A 208 -19.58 1.99 1.73
CA ASP A 208 -18.13 2.21 1.74
C ASP A 208 -17.75 3.38 2.66
N LEU A 209 -18.49 4.47 2.66
CA LEU A 209 -18.32 5.59 3.59
C LEU A 209 -18.50 5.14 5.05
N ARG A 210 -19.50 4.27 5.33
CA ARG A 210 -19.71 3.70 6.66
C ARG A 210 -18.49 2.95 7.18
N ARG A 211 -17.83 2.20 6.31
CA ARG A 211 -16.61 1.48 6.62
C ARG A 211 -15.48 2.43 7.02
N LEU A 212 -15.40 3.60 6.39
CA LEU A 212 -14.40 4.63 6.71
C LEU A 212 -14.62 5.32 8.07
N ALA A 213 -15.79 5.16 8.67
CA ALA A 213 -16.07 5.62 10.04
C ALA A 213 -15.57 4.66 11.13
N GLY A 214 -15.16 3.43 10.75
CA GLY A 214 -14.67 2.43 11.70
C GLY A 214 -15.66 1.31 12.01
N PRO A 215 -15.20 0.24 12.66
CA PRO A 215 -16.02 -0.93 12.95
C PRO A 215 -17.03 -0.68 14.09
N GLU A 216 -16.78 0.32 14.93
CA GLU A 216 -17.62 0.58 16.10
C GLU A 216 -19.04 0.93 15.68
N PRO A 217 -20.08 0.36 16.34
CA PRO A 217 -21.46 0.68 16.02
C PRO A 217 -21.74 2.17 16.22
N PHE A 218 -22.68 2.68 15.45
CA PHE A 218 -23.14 4.06 15.63
C PHE A 218 -24.16 4.16 16.75
N THR A 219 -24.06 5.21 17.55
CA THR A 219 -25.17 5.68 18.36
C THR A 219 -26.29 6.25 17.47
N VAL A 220 -27.49 6.40 18.02
CA VAL A 220 -28.61 7.01 17.27
C VAL A 220 -28.25 8.42 16.74
N ARG A 221 -27.48 9.20 17.52
CA ARG A 221 -27.00 10.52 17.10
C ARG A 221 -26.03 10.41 15.94
N GLU A 222 -25.04 9.54 16.03
CA GLU A 222 -24.02 9.35 14.97
C GLU A 222 -24.64 8.82 13.70
N GLN A 223 -25.67 7.95 13.80
CA GLN A 223 -26.37 7.46 12.62
C GLN A 223 -27.05 8.63 11.86
N ARG A 224 -27.72 9.54 12.57
CA ARG A 224 -28.34 10.71 11.97
C ARG A 224 -27.31 11.65 11.33
N LEU A 225 -26.18 11.88 12.01
CA LEU A 225 -25.09 12.69 11.48
C LEU A 225 -24.46 12.04 10.24
N PHE A 226 -24.25 10.73 10.27
CA PHE A 226 -23.73 10.00 9.13
C PHE A 226 -24.65 10.06 7.91
N ASP A 227 -25.95 9.89 8.09
CA ASP A 227 -26.92 9.96 7.00
C ASP A 227 -26.98 11.38 6.40
N ALA A 228 -26.91 12.41 7.25
CA ALA A 228 -26.81 13.80 6.79
C ALA A 228 -25.51 14.07 6.03
N TYR A 229 -24.39 13.56 6.53
CA TYR A 229 -23.07 13.68 5.89
C TYR A 229 -23.06 13.00 4.50
N ALA A 230 -23.57 11.77 4.42
CA ALA A 230 -23.63 11.04 3.16
C ALA A 230 -24.51 11.77 2.12
N ALA A 231 -25.69 12.26 2.55
CA ALA A 231 -26.59 13.03 1.68
C ALA A 231 -25.99 14.36 1.21
N GLN A 232 -25.14 14.98 2.01
CA GLN A 232 -24.50 16.26 1.69
C GLN A 232 -23.31 16.11 0.74
N HIS A 233 -22.51 15.05 0.90
CA HIS A 233 -21.20 14.92 0.25
C HIS A 233 -21.17 13.95 -0.94
N PHE A 234 -22.21 13.15 -1.15
CA PHE A 234 -22.32 12.37 -2.37
C PHE A 234 -23.11 13.13 -3.43
N MET A 235 -22.50 13.24 -4.60
CA MET A 235 -23.11 13.85 -5.79
C MET A 235 -23.24 12.82 -6.88
N ARG A 236 -24.23 13.00 -7.76
CA ARG A 236 -24.40 12.22 -8.97
C ARG A 236 -23.61 12.86 -10.11
N GLU A 237 -22.71 12.13 -10.70
CA GLU A 237 -21.96 12.54 -11.88
C GLU A 237 -22.42 11.70 -13.07
N THR A 238 -22.86 12.36 -14.13
CA THR A 238 -23.20 11.69 -15.38
C THR A 238 -21.97 11.67 -16.27
N ALA A 239 -21.36 10.49 -16.43
CA ALA A 239 -20.28 10.30 -17.38
C ALA A 239 -20.85 9.85 -18.71
N THR A 240 -20.53 10.55 -19.79
CA THR A 240 -20.84 10.09 -21.15
C THR A 240 -19.70 9.15 -21.58
N GLY A 241 -19.96 7.85 -21.59
CA GLY A 241 -19.00 6.87 -22.10
C GLY A 241 -18.75 7.04 -23.60
N ALA A 242 -17.62 6.53 -24.08
CA ALA A 242 -17.25 6.54 -25.51
C ALA A 242 -18.29 5.81 -26.41
N SER A 243 -19.17 4.99 -25.82
CA SER A 243 -20.29 4.30 -26.47
C SER A 243 -21.57 5.13 -26.54
N GLY A 244 -21.62 6.34 -25.93
CA GLY A 244 -22.84 7.18 -25.85
C GLY A 244 -23.82 6.74 -24.76
N GLU A 245 -23.54 5.70 -23.99
CA GLU A 245 -24.32 5.31 -22.83
C GLU A 245 -23.98 6.21 -21.63
N SER A 246 -25.03 6.69 -20.95
CA SER A 246 -24.88 7.47 -19.72
C SER A 246 -24.61 6.52 -18.57
N ASP A 247 -23.38 6.56 -18.03
CA ASP A 247 -22.99 5.83 -16.82
C ASP A 247 -23.06 6.79 -15.63
N ASP A 248 -24.21 6.81 -14.96
CA ASP A 248 -24.43 7.61 -13.77
C ASP A 248 -23.70 7.03 -12.58
N GLN A 249 -22.70 7.76 -12.07
CA GLN A 249 -21.92 7.37 -10.91
C GLN A 249 -22.17 8.29 -9.71
N TRP A 250 -22.11 7.71 -8.53
CA TRP A 250 -22.09 8.46 -7.29
C TRP A 250 -20.63 8.75 -6.92
N ILE A 251 -20.31 10.01 -6.71
CA ILE A 251 -18.97 10.45 -6.33
C ILE A 251 -19.01 11.21 -5.01
N LEU A 252 -17.93 11.07 -4.23
CA LEU A 252 -17.72 11.94 -3.09
C LEU A 252 -17.20 13.30 -3.59
N ASP A 253 -17.73 14.41 -3.10
CA ASP A 253 -17.39 15.78 -3.51
C ASP A 253 -15.98 16.23 -3.12
N TYR A 254 -15.24 15.35 -2.42
CA TYR A 254 -13.85 15.54 -2.09
C TYR A 254 -13.04 14.24 -2.29
N LYS A 255 -11.74 14.40 -2.50
CA LYS A 255 -10.82 13.27 -2.58
C LYS A 255 -10.29 12.92 -1.20
N LEU A 256 -10.21 11.63 -0.88
CA LEU A 256 -9.60 11.18 0.36
C LEU A 256 -8.07 11.25 0.26
N PRO A 257 -7.40 12.10 1.04
CA PRO A 257 -5.95 12.12 1.09
C PRO A 257 -5.44 10.91 1.86
N VAL A 258 -4.42 10.25 1.34
CA VAL A 258 -3.63 9.27 2.07
C VAL A 258 -2.20 9.80 2.13
N THR A 259 -1.74 10.11 3.33
CA THR A 259 -0.35 10.52 3.55
C THR A 259 0.50 9.27 3.74
N TRP A 260 1.51 9.13 2.92
CA TRP A 260 2.52 8.09 2.99
C TRP A 260 3.81 8.65 3.57
N VAL A 261 4.43 7.87 4.44
CA VAL A 261 5.72 8.18 5.06
C VAL A 261 6.75 7.20 4.53
N PHE A 262 7.74 7.71 3.84
CA PHE A 262 8.97 6.99 3.54
C PHE A 262 9.85 7.01 4.79
N ILE A 263 10.39 5.86 5.15
CA ILE A 263 11.37 5.69 6.21
C ILE A 263 12.52 4.91 5.60
N GLY A 264 13.64 5.60 5.32
CA GLY A 264 14.84 4.99 4.74
C GLY A 264 15.99 4.98 5.75
N TRP A 265 16.85 3.99 5.67
CA TRP A 265 18.03 3.87 6.50
C TRP A 265 19.15 3.14 5.79
N ARG A 266 20.38 3.40 6.21
CA ARG A 266 21.55 2.63 5.78
C ARG A 266 21.82 1.49 6.74
N THR A 267 22.21 0.36 6.20
CA THR A 267 22.47 -0.87 6.98
C THR A 267 23.80 -0.85 7.71
N ASP A 268 24.73 0.04 7.34
CA ASP A 268 25.98 0.31 8.05
C ASP A 268 25.82 1.33 9.21
N GLY A 269 24.64 1.88 9.43
CA GLY A 269 24.35 2.89 10.44
C GLY A 269 24.80 4.31 10.10
N SER A 270 25.39 4.54 8.92
CA SER A 270 25.75 5.90 8.46
C SER A 270 24.52 6.71 8.07
N ALA A 271 24.68 7.99 7.83
CA ALA A 271 23.61 8.85 7.36
C ALA A 271 23.19 8.49 5.92
N TRP A 272 21.93 8.62 5.65
CA TRP A 272 21.40 8.54 4.28
C TRP A 272 21.95 9.71 3.49
N ALA A 273 22.62 9.45 2.39
CA ALA A 273 23.21 10.47 1.53
C ALA A 273 22.24 10.90 0.44
#